data_66ee1ef2816d33a88d55109e611dc51e
#
_entry.id   66ee1ef2816d33a88d55109e611dc51e
#
_cell.length_a   1.000
_cell.length_b   1.000
_cell.length_c   1.000
_cell.angle_alpha   90.00
_cell.angle_beta   90.00
_cell.angle_gamma   90.00
#
_symmetry.space_group_name_H-M   'P 1'
#
loop_
_entity.id
_entity.type
_entity.pdbx_description
1 polymer ?
#
loop_
_entity_poly.entity_id
_entity_poly.type
_entity_poly.pdbx_seq_one_letter_code
_entity_poly.pdbx_strand_id
1 'polypeptide(L)'
;MKFGVIVDVEASRSIRQAEVGAAKTMIERTEERFGLKPERLVGDTAYGAAPMLNWLVEDKGIAPHIPVFDKSKRDDGTFSRGDFRYDRTSDVYHCPAGKTLTTTGTLVNDGTTLLYLARKHDCDGCELKSLCCPKVPFRRIPRHVHEHARDVARSFADTEAFEQSRRERKKIEMRFAHLKRILKLGRLRLRGPQGAQDEFVLAAIAQNLRRFASLVARPPPTTVLCAA
;
A
#
# COMPACT_ATOMS: atom_id res chain seq x y z
N MET A 1 -3.02 4.23 15.91
CA MET A 1 -2.98 5.73 16.00
C MET A 1 -3.38 6.15 17.41
N LYS A 2 -2.42 6.59 18.23
CA LYS A 2 -2.67 6.89 19.65
C LYS A 2 -3.39 8.23 19.85
N PHE A 3 -2.90 9.30 19.27
CA PHE A 3 -3.42 10.65 19.53
C PHE A 3 -4.14 11.28 18.32
N GLY A 4 -3.80 10.88 17.13
CA GLY A 4 -4.38 11.37 15.88
C GLY A 4 -4.07 12.84 15.60
N VAL A 5 -2.87 13.23 15.88
CA VAL A 5 -2.29 14.54 15.56
C VAL A 5 -1.74 14.48 14.13
N ILE A 6 -1.91 15.54 13.38
CA ILE A 6 -1.29 15.71 12.05
C ILE A 6 0.14 16.18 12.30
N VAL A 7 1.11 15.41 11.87
CA VAL A 7 2.54 15.70 12.08
C VAL A 7 3.11 16.51 10.92
N ASP A 8 2.66 16.20 9.71
CA ASP A 8 3.12 16.85 8.49
C ASP A 8 2.04 16.92 7.43
N VAL A 9 2.13 17.86 6.52
CA VAL A 9 1.24 18.06 5.38
C VAL A 9 2.03 18.52 4.17
N GLU A 10 1.61 18.06 2.98
CA GLU A 10 2.20 18.42 1.72
C GLU A 10 1.12 18.72 0.69
N ALA A 11 1.18 19.91 0.09
CA ALA A 11 0.32 20.27 -1.03
C ALA A 11 0.93 19.75 -2.33
N SER A 12 0.33 18.75 -2.92
CA SER A 12 0.73 18.22 -4.22
C SER A 12 -0.26 18.58 -5.32
N ARG A 13 0.21 18.65 -6.57
CA ARG A 13 -0.69 18.80 -7.72
C ARG A 13 -1.51 17.52 -7.88
N SER A 14 -2.77 17.64 -8.32
CA SER A 14 -3.64 16.49 -8.59
C SER A 14 -3.22 15.78 -9.90
N ILE A 15 -2.00 15.25 -9.92
CA ILE A 15 -1.42 14.47 -11.01
C ILE A 15 -1.28 13.03 -10.50
N ARG A 16 -1.39 12.05 -11.41
CA ARG A 16 -1.23 10.63 -11.07
C ARG A 16 0.01 10.39 -10.18
N GLN A 17 -0.19 9.71 -9.06
CA GLN A 17 0.83 9.31 -8.08
C GLN A 17 1.53 10.47 -7.33
N ALA A 18 1.12 11.72 -7.50
CA ALA A 18 1.73 12.84 -6.75
C ALA A 18 1.55 12.67 -5.24
N GLU A 19 0.43 12.13 -4.80
CA GLU A 19 0.17 11.81 -3.38
C GLU A 19 1.11 10.74 -2.83
N VAL A 20 1.49 9.74 -3.65
CA VAL A 20 2.45 8.70 -3.26
C VAL A 20 3.84 9.29 -3.08
N GLY A 21 4.26 10.18 -4.00
CA GLY A 21 5.50 10.95 -3.88
C GLY A 21 5.50 11.85 -2.65
N ALA A 22 4.43 12.61 -2.44
CA ALA A 22 4.27 13.46 -1.26
C ALA A 22 4.34 12.67 0.05
N ALA A 23 3.75 11.46 0.09
CA ALA A 23 3.82 10.61 1.27
C ALA A 23 5.26 10.17 1.60
N LYS A 24 6.09 9.85 0.60
CA LYS A 24 7.51 9.56 0.81
C LYS A 24 8.21 10.75 1.43
N THR A 25 8.07 11.93 0.82
CA THR A 25 8.65 13.19 1.31
C THR A 25 8.22 13.49 2.76
N MET A 26 6.93 13.33 3.08
CA MET A 26 6.43 13.57 4.44
C MET A 26 6.99 12.58 5.46
N ILE A 27 7.12 11.30 5.10
CA ILE A 27 7.71 10.29 6.00
C ILE A 27 9.18 10.60 6.26
N GLU A 28 9.96 10.90 5.21
CA GLU A 28 11.37 11.25 5.32
C GLU A 28 11.58 12.52 6.13
N ARG A 29 10.83 13.57 5.86
CA ARG A 29 10.89 14.84 6.58
C ARG A 29 10.48 14.70 8.06
N THR A 30 9.51 13.84 8.35
CA THR A 30 9.09 13.56 9.73
C THR A 30 10.14 12.79 10.50
N GLU A 31 10.80 11.83 9.86
CA GLU A 31 11.92 11.08 10.42
C GLU A 31 13.11 12.01 10.71
N GLU A 32 13.47 12.85 9.74
CA GLU A 32 14.59 13.81 9.85
C GLU A 32 14.35 14.87 10.95
N ARG A 33 13.16 15.48 10.98
CA ARG A 33 12.89 16.61 11.89
C ARG A 33 12.55 16.20 13.32
N PHE A 34 11.90 15.06 13.47
CA PHE A 34 11.33 14.66 14.77
C PHE A 34 11.84 13.32 15.27
N GLY A 35 12.67 12.59 14.50
CA GLY A 35 13.07 11.24 14.83
C GLY A 35 11.88 10.26 14.88
N LEU A 36 10.76 10.61 14.24
CA LEU A 36 9.54 9.82 14.26
C LEU A 36 9.42 9.00 12.96
N LYS A 37 9.56 7.70 13.11
CA LYS A 37 9.38 6.74 12.03
C LYS A 37 8.16 5.87 12.34
N PRO A 38 7.21 5.72 11.42
CA PRO A 38 6.07 4.85 11.66
C PRO A 38 6.49 3.36 11.56
N GLU A 39 5.98 2.53 12.46
CA GLU A 39 6.15 1.07 12.37
C GLU A 39 5.36 0.48 11.19
N ARG A 40 4.24 1.08 10.86
CA ARG A 40 3.35 0.66 9.77
C ARG A 40 2.73 1.85 9.04
N LEU A 41 2.58 1.72 7.73
CA LEU A 41 1.83 2.67 6.90
C LEU A 41 0.49 2.04 6.49
N VAL A 42 -0.58 2.79 6.75
CA VAL A 42 -1.94 2.42 6.33
C VAL A 42 -2.35 3.32 5.16
N GLY A 43 -2.61 2.73 4.03
CA GLY A 43 -2.98 3.44 2.81
C GLY A 43 -4.06 2.72 2.01
N ASP A 44 -4.46 3.32 0.89
CA ASP A 44 -5.34 2.66 -0.08
C ASP A 44 -4.54 1.96 -1.19
N THR A 45 -5.26 1.40 -2.16
CA THR A 45 -4.68 0.67 -3.28
C THR A 45 -3.75 1.53 -4.15
N ALA A 46 -3.87 2.88 -4.13
CA ALA A 46 -2.97 3.77 -4.87
C ALA A 46 -1.52 3.63 -4.39
N TYR A 47 -1.32 3.36 -3.10
CA TYR A 47 0.00 3.10 -2.51
C TYR A 47 0.49 1.66 -2.70
N GLY A 48 -0.36 0.76 -3.21
CA GLY A 48 -0.09 -0.67 -3.36
C GLY A 48 0.77 -1.06 -4.57
N ALA A 49 1.40 -0.10 -5.25
CA ALA A 49 2.31 -0.36 -6.36
C ALA A 49 3.64 -0.94 -5.87
N ALA A 50 4.24 -1.87 -6.64
CA ALA A 50 5.46 -2.56 -6.25
C ALA A 50 6.63 -1.65 -5.85
N PRO A 51 6.92 -0.53 -6.56
CA PRO A 51 8.00 0.37 -6.17
C PRO A 51 7.76 1.08 -4.82
N MET A 52 6.49 1.43 -4.51
CA MET A 52 6.16 2.05 -3.22
C MET A 52 6.26 1.04 -2.08
N LEU A 53 5.75 -0.16 -2.29
CA LEU A 53 5.84 -1.24 -1.30
C LEU A 53 7.29 -1.63 -1.04
N ASN A 54 8.13 -1.68 -2.09
CA ASN A 54 9.55 -1.96 -1.93
C ASN A 54 10.25 -0.90 -1.09
N TRP A 55 9.99 0.38 -1.37
CA TRP A 55 10.54 1.49 -0.59
C TRP A 55 10.13 1.40 0.90
N LEU A 56 8.87 1.04 1.17
CA LEU A 56 8.42 0.84 2.56
C LEU A 56 9.15 -0.31 3.24
N VAL A 57 9.23 -1.48 2.58
CA VAL A 57 9.74 -2.71 3.19
C VAL A 57 11.26 -2.71 3.27
N GLU A 58 11.95 -2.44 2.15
CA GLU A 58 13.41 -2.60 2.06
C GLU A 58 14.15 -1.33 2.51
N ASP A 59 13.72 -0.14 2.04
CA ASP A 59 14.46 1.08 2.30
C ASP A 59 14.11 1.66 3.68
N LYS A 60 12.83 1.55 4.07
CA LYS A 60 12.34 2.14 5.33
C LYS A 60 12.05 1.14 6.45
N GLY A 61 11.90 -0.14 6.18
CA GLY A 61 11.52 -1.14 7.19
C GLY A 61 10.15 -0.85 7.83
N ILE A 62 9.20 -0.32 7.04
CA ILE A 62 7.84 0.04 7.47
C ILE A 62 6.87 -1.04 6.98
N ALA A 63 6.08 -1.61 7.88
CA ALA A 63 5.07 -2.62 7.54
C ALA A 63 3.95 -2.01 6.68
N PRO A 64 3.73 -2.52 5.43
CA PRO A 64 2.72 -1.99 4.53
C PRO A 64 1.34 -2.60 4.83
N HIS A 65 0.50 -1.91 5.60
CA HIS A 65 -0.92 -2.25 5.76
C HIS A 65 -1.74 -1.61 4.61
N ILE A 66 -1.41 -2.01 3.39
CA ILE A 66 -1.88 -1.43 2.14
C ILE A 66 -2.38 -2.55 1.23
N PRO A 67 -3.59 -2.45 0.65
CA PRO A 67 -4.04 -3.41 -0.35
C PRO A 67 -3.13 -3.37 -1.58
N VAL A 68 -2.66 -4.53 -2.03
CA VAL A 68 -1.77 -4.62 -3.19
C VAL A 68 -2.52 -4.20 -4.46
N PHE A 69 -1.92 -3.29 -5.22
CA PHE A 69 -2.39 -2.97 -6.57
C PHE A 69 -1.94 -4.08 -7.54
N ASP A 70 -2.84 -5.01 -7.80
CA ASP A 70 -2.59 -6.18 -8.63
C ASP A 70 -3.62 -6.30 -9.76
N LYS A 71 -3.15 -6.21 -10.99
CA LYS A 71 -3.95 -6.39 -12.21
C LYS A 71 -3.91 -7.83 -12.75
N SER A 72 -3.33 -8.77 -12.03
CA SER A 72 -3.17 -10.14 -12.49
C SER A 72 -4.42 -11.00 -12.29
N LYS A 73 -5.41 -10.49 -11.54
CA LYS A 73 -6.71 -11.15 -11.39
C LYS A 73 -7.44 -11.22 -12.73
N ARG A 74 -8.03 -12.36 -13.03
CA ARG A 74 -8.79 -12.61 -14.23
C ARG A 74 -10.25 -12.91 -13.89
N ASP A 75 -11.14 -12.36 -14.67
CA ASP A 75 -12.59 -12.53 -14.50
C ASP A 75 -13.21 -13.33 -15.67
N ASP A 76 -12.37 -13.88 -16.56
CA ASP A 76 -12.76 -14.66 -17.75
C ASP A 76 -12.85 -16.17 -17.49
N GLY A 77 -12.81 -16.60 -16.23
CA GLY A 77 -12.81 -18.01 -15.83
C GLY A 77 -11.47 -18.71 -16.01
N THR A 78 -10.42 -18.00 -16.48
CA THR A 78 -9.08 -18.57 -16.60
C THR A 78 -8.24 -18.29 -15.36
N PHE A 79 -7.22 -19.13 -15.12
CA PHE A 79 -6.33 -18.99 -13.97
C PHE A 79 -5.65 -17.63 -13.90
N SER A 80 -5.78 -16.98 -12.77
CA SER A 80 -5.05 -15.78 -12.37
C SER A 80 -3.61 -16.13 -11.98
N ARG A 81 -2.77 -15.14 -11.73
CA ARG A 81 -1.43 -15.40 -11.20
C ARG A 81 -1.47 -16.04 -9.80
N GLY A 82 -2.47 -15.70 -8.99
CA GLY A 82 -2.65 -16.26 -7.64
C GLY A 82 -2.87 -17.76 -7.60
N ASP A 83 -3.31 -18.37 -8.72
CA ASP A 83 -3.47 -19.83 -8.84
C ASP A 83 -2.14 -20.56 -9.04
N PHE A 84 -1.04 -19.82 -9.21
CA PHE A 84 0.31 -20.35 -9.38
C PHE A 84 1.12 -20.07 -8.11
N ARG A 85 1.72 -21.11 -7.55
CA ARG A 85 2.55 -20.99 -6.34
C ARG A 85 3.99 -20.62 -6.72
N TYR A 86 4.46 -19.49 -6.21
CA TYR A 86 5.87 -19.11 -6.35
C TYR A 86 6.73 -19.80 -5.29
N ASP A 87 7.79 -20.46 -5.73
CA ASP A 87 8.83 -21.00 -4.87
C ASP A 87 10.04 -20.06 -4.89
N ARG A 88 10.25 -19.38 -3.76
CA ARG A 88 11.34 -18.42 -3.60
C ARG A 88 12.71 -19.08 -3.57
N THR A 89 12.80 -20.32 -3.10
CA THR A 89 14.08 -21.03 -2.95
C THR A 89 14.64 -21.44 -4.30
N SER A 90 13.76 -21.94 -5.18
CA SER A 90 14.13 -22.42 -6.51
C SER A 90 13.94 -21.36 -7.60
N ASP A 91 13.39 -20.21 -7.26
CA ASP A 91 13.01 -19.13 -8.19
C ASP A 91 12.16 -19.61 -9.38
N VAL A 92 11.09 -20.36 -9.08
CA VAL A 92 10.16 -20.90 -10.08
C VAL A 92 8.69 -20.71 -9.65
N TYR A 93 7.80 -20.77 -10.63
CA TYR A 93 6.37 -20.94 -10.35
C TYR A 93 5.95 -22.39 -10.58
N HIS A 94 5.08 -22.89 -9.72
CA HIS A 94 4.37 -24.16 -9.91
C HIS A 94 2.94 -23.86 -10.41
N CYS A 95 2.55 -24.48 -11.51
CA CYS A 95 1.20 -24.35 -12.03
C CYS A 95 0.23 -25.31 -11.32
N PRO A 96 -1.11 -25.12 -11.45
CA PRO A 96 -2.10 -26.03 -10.86
C PRO A 96 -1.95 -27.51 -11.30
N ALA A 97 -1.38 -27.79 -12.47
CA ALA A 97 -1.07 -29.13 -12.94
C ALA A 97 0.28 -29.67 -12.45
N GLY A 98 0.94 -29.02 -11.48
CA GLY A 98 2.21 -29.47 -10.90
C GLY A 98 3.46 -29.27 -11.76
N LYS A 99 3.35 -28.58 -12.91
CA LYS A 99 4.52 -28.26 -13.76
C LYS A 99 5.17 -26.95 -13.34
N THR A 100 6.45 -26.79 -13.67
CA THR A 100 7.24 -25.62 -13.33
C THR A 100 7.33 -24.62 -14.46
N LEU A 101 7.28 -23.31 -14.10
CA LEU A 101 7.61 -22.21 -14.98
C LEU A 101 8.91 -21.59 -14.52
N THR A 102 9.84 -21.42 -15.43
CA THR A 102 11.18 -20.89 -15.18
C THR A 102 11.39 -19.55 -15.89
N THR A 103 12.36 -18.78 -15.44
CA THR A 103 12.77 -17.54 -16.10
C THR A 103 14.18 -17.70 -16.70
N THR A 104 14.45 -16.93 -17.75
CA THR A 104 15.81 -16.78 -18.30
C THR A 104 16.61 -15.69 -17.59
N GLY A 105 15.98 -14.96 -16.64
CA GLY A 105 16.57 -13.79 -16.00
C GLY A 105 16.53 -12.52 -16.84
N THR A 106 16.06 -12.60 -18.09
CA THR A 106 15.95 -11.42 -18.95
C THR A 106 14.82 -10.51 -18.49
N LEU A 107 15.17 -9.25 -18.20
CA LEU A 107 14.20 -8.23 -17.81
C LEU A 107 13.50 -7.65 -19.04
N VAL A 108 12.21 -7.45 -18.94
CA VAL A 108 11.34 -6.78 -19.92
C VAL A 108 10.64 -5.57 -19.27
N ASN A 109 9.86 -4.81 -20.04
CA ASN A 109 9.13 -3.63 -19.56
C ASN A 109 10.05 -2.65 -18.81
N ASP A 110 11.02 -2.11 -19.53
CA ASP A 110 12.00 -1.14 -19.00
C ASP A 110 12.77 -1.66 -17.76
N GLY A 111 13.11 -2.94 -17.78
CA GLY A 111 13.89 -3.55 -16.71
C GLY A 111 13.12 -3.86 -15.42
N THR A 112 11.79 -3.78 -15.44
CA THR A 112 11.00 -3.95 -14.22
C THR A 112 10.35 -5.32 -14.03
N THR A 113 10.39 -6.19 -15.05
CA THR A 113 9.59 -7.42 -15.05
C THR A 113 10.40 -8.61 -15.55
N LEU A 114 10.35 -9.71 -14.82
CA LEU A 114 10.79 -11.04 -15.24
C LEU A 114 9.61 -11.81 -15.82
N LEU A 115 9.86 -12.62 -16.86
CA LEU A 115 8.87 -13.54 -17.41
C LEU A 115 9.20 -14.98 -17.00
N TYR A 116 8.26 -15.64 -16.35
CA TYR A 116 8.32 -17.07 -16.06
C TYR A 116 7.49 -17.82 -17.10
N LEU A 117 8.11 -18.78 -17.75
CA LEU A 117 7.57 -19.48 -18.91
C LEU A 117 7.40 -20.97 -18.60
N ALA A 118 6.24 -21.54 -18.89
CA ALA A 118 6.06 -22.98 -18.94
C ALA A 118 6.72 -23.54 -20.22
N ARG A 119 7.14 -24.77 -20.19
CA ARG A 119 7.62 -25.46 -21.38
C ARG A 119 6.40 -25.81 -22.27
N LYS A 120 6.55 -25.67 -23.59
CA LYS A 120 5.46 -25.91 -24.54
C LYS A 120 4.87 -27.32 -24.38
N HIS A 121 5.73 -28.36 -24.33
CA HIS A 121 5.31 -29.75 -24.21
C HIS A 121 4.53 -30.04 -22.90
N ASP A 122 4.80 -29.31 -21.82
CA ASP A 122 4.06 -29.44 -20.56
C ASP A 122 2.63 -28.90 -20.68
N CYS A 123 2.38 -27.99 -21.62
CA CYS A 123 1.07 -27.38 -21.87
C CYS A 123 0.29 -28.04 -23.01
N ASP A 124 0.95 -28.68 -23.97
CA ASP A 124 0.28 -29.25 -25.15
C ASP A 124 -0.65 -30.41 -24.79
N GLY A 125 -0.27 -31.27 -23.84
CA GLY A 125 -1.09 -32.39 -23.34
C GLY A 125 -1.79 -32.11 -22.00
N CYS A 126 -1.88 -30.86 -21.57
CA CYS A 126 -2.41 -30.54 -20.24
C CYS A 126 -3.95 -30.44 -20.26
N GLU A 127 -4.62 -31.21 -19.40
CA GLU A 127 -6.07 -31.18 -19.22
C GLU A 127 -6.61 -29.82 -18.81
N LEU A 128 -5.78 -29.05 -18.07
CA LEU A 128 -6.13 -27.71 -17.59
C LEU A 128 -5.81 -26.60 -18.60
N LYS A 129 -5.38 -26.93 -19.83
CA LYS A 129 -4.97 -25.92 -20.82
C LYS A 129 -6.09 -24.93 -21.14
N SER A 130 -7.32 -25.40 -21.25
CA SER A 130 -8.51 -24.56 -21.52
C SER A 130 -8.76 -23.51 -20.43
N LEU A 131 -8.45 -23.82 -19.17
CA LEU A 131 -8.57 -22.91 -18.03
C LEU A 131 -7.29 -22.07 -17.79
N CYS A 132 -6.15 -22.52 -18.33
CA CYS A 132 -4.87 -21.91 -18.07
C CYS A 132 -4.42 -20.94 -19.17
N CYS A 133 -4.31 -21.45 -20.39
CA CYS A 133 -3.77 -20.70 -21.54
C CYS A 133 -4.43 -21.11 -22.87
N PRO A 134 -5.77 -20.96 -23.03
CA PRO A 134 -6.52 -21.48 -24.18
C PRO A 134 -6.05 -20.88 -25.52
N LYS A 135 -5.60 -19.63 -25.51
CA LYS A 135 -5.27 -18.86 -26.74
C LYS A 135 -3.78 -18.82 -27.07
N VAL A 136 -2.92 -19.42 -26.23
CA VAL A 136 -1.46 -19.36 -26.42
C VAL A 136 -0.84 -20.74 -26.20
N PRO A 137 0.32 -21.02 -26.81
CA PRO A 137 0.93 -22.35 -26.75
C PRO A 137 1.35 -22.77 -25.35
N PHE A 138 1.74 -21.84 -24.51
CA PHE A 138 2.17 -22.09 -23.13
C PHE A 138 1.91 -20.89 -22.21
N ARG A 139 1.82 -21.16 -20.92
CA ARG A 139 1.59 -20.11 -19.91
C ARG A 139 2.81 -19.22 -19.70
N ARG A 140 2.56 -17.93 -19.53
CA ARG A 140 3.55 -16.90 -19.15
C ARG A 140 3.05 -16.17 -17.92
N ILE A 141 3.92 -15.95 -16.94
CA ILE A 141 3.63 -15.18 -15.73
C ILE A 141 4.64 -14.04 -15.63
N PRO A 142 4.21 -12.79 -15.76
CA PRO A 142 5.06 -11.64 -15.47
C PRO A 142 5.21 -11.46 -13.95
N ARG A 143 6.43 -11.31 -13.46
CA ARG A 143 6.75 -11.00 -12.08
C ARG A 143 7.58 -9.72 -12.02
N HIS A 144 7.09 -8.73 -11.29
CA HIS A 144 7.82 -7.48 -11.07
C HIS A 144 9.08 -7.73 -10.24
N VAL A 145 10.17 -7.01 -10.48
CA VAL A 145 11.44 -7.15 -9.71
C VAL A 145 11.21 -6.94 -8.20
N HIS A 146 10.28 -6.07 -7.82
CA HIS A 146 9.87 -5.82 -6.43
C HIS A 146 8.61 -6.61 -6.01
N GLU A 147 8.32 -7.76 -6.63
CA GLU A 147 7.13 -8.52 -6.27
C GLU A 147 7.20 -9.10 -4.85
N HIS A 148 8.40 -9.32 -4.32
CA HIS A 148 8.60 -9.74 -2.93
C HIS A 148 7.97 -8.77 -1.92
N ALA A 149 8.03 -7.46 -2.18
CA ALA A 149 7.40 -6.45 -1.33
C ALA A 149 5.87 -6.51 -1.40
N ARG A 150 5.30 -6.89 -2.57
CA ARG A 150 3.87 -7.19 -2.68
C ARG A 150 3.50 -8.46 -1.90
N ASP A 151 4.38 -9.48 -1.92
CA ASP A 151 4.14 -10.71 -1.16
C ASP A 151 4.15 -10.43 0.34
N VAL A 152 5.02 -9.55 0.83
CA VAL A 152 5.01 -9.04 2.21
C VAL A 152 3.70 -8.31 2.51
N ALA A 153 3.24 -7.41 1.63
CA ALA A 153 1.97 -6.71 1.84
C ALA A 153 0.76 -7.66 1.85
N ARG A 154 0.77 -8.71 1.00
CA ARG A 154 -0.27 -9.75 1.01
C ARG A 154 -0.28 -10.56 2.30
N SER A 155 0.88 -10.84 2.90
CA SER A 155 0.97 -11.60 4.15
C SER A 155 0.31 -10.89 5.34
N PHE A 156 0.14 -9.57 5.27
CA PHE A 156 -0.60 -8.81 6.28
C PHE A 156 -2.12 -8.82 6.05
N ALA A 157 -2.60 -9.02 4.82
CA ALA A 157 -3.99 -8.76 4.42
C ALA A 157 -5.05 -9.48 5.27
N ASP A 158 -4.76 -10.69 5.74
CA ASP A 158 -5.68 -11.53 6.52
C ASP A 158 -5.36 -11.53 8.02
N THR A 159 -4.51 -10.60 8.48
CA THR A 159 -4.13 -10.49 9.89
C THR A 159 -5.08 -9.58 10.68
N GLU A 160 -5.24 -9.85 11.98
CA GLU A 160 -5.99 -8.98 12.89
C GLU A 160 -5.41 -7.56 12.92
N ALA A 161 -4.10 -7.43 12.83
CA ALA A 161 -3.41 -6.14 12.77
C ALA A 161 -3.80 -5.33 11.53
N PHE A 162 -4.04 -5.97 10.39
CA PHE A 162 -4.53 -5.32 9.18
C PHE A 162 -5.98 -4.85 9.35
N GLU A 163 -6.85 -5.68 9.91
CA GLU A 163 -8.23 -5.30 10.21
C GLU A 163 -8.30 -4.13 11.20
N GLN A 164 -7.45 -4.12 12.22
CA GLN A 164 -7.33 -2.98 13.12
C GLN A 164 -6.91 -1.71 12.37
N SER A 165 -5.96 -1.81 11.45
CA SER A 165 -5.52 -0.68 10.61
C SER A 165 -6.64 -0.16 9.71
N ARG A 166 -7.48 -1.03 9.15
CA ARG A 166 -8.68 -0.63 8.39
C ARG A 166 -9.68 0.17 9.24
N ARG A 167 -9.92 -0.25 10.49
CA ARG A 167 -10.79 0.48 11.43
C ARG A 167 -10.18 1.84 11.80
N GLU A 168 -8.87 1.90 12.00
CA GLU A 168 -8.17 3.16 12.29
C GLU A 168 -8.21 4.12 11.10
N ARG A 169 -8.11 3.61 9.87
CA ARG A 169 -8.23 4.40 8.65
C ARG A 169 -9.60 5.11 8.55
N LYS A 170 -10.70 4.44 8.87
CA LYS A 170 -12.03 5.06 8.90
C LYS A 170 -12.07 6.29 9.81
N LYS A 171 -11.36 6.27 10.95
CA LYS A 171 -11.26 7.42 11.85
C LYS A 171 -10.51 8.59 11.21
N ILE A 172 -9.54 8.32 10.34
CA ILE A 172 -8.81 9.35 9.59
C ILE A 172 -9.70 9.94 8.50
N GLU A 173 -10.42 9.12 7.77
CA GLU A 173 -11.38 9.57 6.75
C GLU A 173 -12.41 10.54 7.34
N MET A 174 -12.91 10.30 8.55
CA MET A 174 -13.76 11.22 9.28
C MET A 174 -13.09 12.57 9.56
N ARG A 175 -11.77 12.60 9.75
CA ARG A 175 -11.02 13.85 9.94
C ARG A 175 -10.85 14.62 8.65
N PHE A 176 -10.58 13.93 7.54
CA PHE A 176 -10.58 14.57 6.22
C PHE A 176 -11.97 15.15 5.89
N ALA A 177 -13.04 14.44 6.23
CA ALA A 177 -14.39 14.97 6.09
C ALA A 177 -14.60 16.24 6.93
N HIS A 178 -14.07 16.29 8.16
CA HIS A 178 -14.08 17.49 9.00
C HIS A 178 -13.28 18.64 8.38
N LEU A 179 -12.06 18.40 7.89
CA LEU A 179 -11.26 19.40 7.18
C LEU A 179 -12.03 20.01 6.01
N LYS A 180 -12.67 19.16 5.19
CA LYS A 180 -13.45 19.61 4.02
C LYS A 180 -14.72 20.37 4.40
N ARG A 181 -15.52 19.84 5.35
CA ARG A 181 -16.86 20.37 5.67
C ARG A 181 -16.82 21.57 6.64
N ILE A 182 -16.01 21.48 7.69
CA ILE A 182 -15.97 22.47 8.77
C ILE A 182 -14.90 23.53 8.49
N LEU A 183 -13.67 23.12 8.17
CA LEU A 183 -12.58 24.05 7.87
C LEU A 183 -12.58 24.53 6.41
N LYS A 184 -13.58 24.09 5.62
CA LYS A 184 -13.81 24.54 4.23
C LYS A 184 -12.63 24.31 3.28
N LEU A 185 -11.78 23.32 3.57
CA LEU A 185 -10.61 22.94 2.74
C LEU A 185 -11.02 22.22 1.43
N GLY A 186 -12.29 22.11 1.10
CA GLY A 186 -12.79 21.53 -0.14
C GLY A 186 -12.48 22.38 -1.39
N ARG A 187 -12.17 23.67 -1.22
CA ARG A 187 -11.74 24.59 -2.25
C ARG A 187 -10.68 25.52 -1.68
N LEU A 188 -9.50 25.51 -2.29
CA LEU A 188 -8.42 26.41 -1.94
C LEU A 188 -8.76 27.86 -2.37
N ARG A 189 -8.38 28.83 -1.57
CA ARG A 189 -8.64 30.26 -1.76
C ARG A 189 -7.40 31.02 -2.17
N LEU A 190 -6.24 30.61 -1.66
CA LEU A 190 -4.96 31.20 -2.01
C LEU A 190 -4.47 30.64 -3.35
N ARG A 191 -3.74 31.47 -4.10
CA ARG A 191 -3.25 31.10 -5.42
C ARG A 191 -1.85 30.50 -5.35
N GLY A 192 -1.60 29.59 -6.28
CA GLY A 192 -0.29 28.97 -6.47
C GLY A 192 0.04 27.86 -5.46
N PRO A 193 1.17 27.15 -5.68
CA PRO A 193 1.58 26.04 -4.82
C PRO A 193 1.84 26.45 -3.36
N GLN A 194 2.48 27.61 -3.16
CA GLN A 194 2.76 28.14 -1.82
C GLN A 194 1.46 28.45 -1.07
N GLY A 195 0.50 29.14 -1.72
CA GLY A 195 -0.78 29.41 -1.11
C GLY A 195 -1.57 28.15 -0.75
N ALA A 196 -1.50 27.11 -1.59
CA ALA A 196 -2.06 25.81 -1.28
C ALA A 196 -1.40 25.18 -0.05
N GLN A 197 -0.08 25.23 0.04
CA GLN A 197 0.68 24.71 1.20
C GLN A 197 0.28 25.46 2.49
N ASP A 198 0.17 26.78 2.43
CA ASP A 198 -0.20 27.60 3.59
C ASP A 198 -1.60 27.24 4.10
N GLU A 199 -2.59 27.05 3.20
CA GLU A 199 -3.94 26.63 3.58
C GLU A 199 -3.93 25.22 4.22
N PHE A 200 -3.15 24.27 3.70
CA PHE A 200 -3.02 22.93 4.29
C PHE A 200 -2.39 23.01 5.69
N VAL A 201 -1.34 23.81 5.88
CA VAL A 201 -0.68 24.00 7.17
C VAL A 201 -1.64 24.63 8.18
N LEU A 202 -2.33 25.70 7.81
CA LEU A 202 -3.32 26.35 8.68
C LEU A 202 -4.46 25.41 9.08
N ALA A 203 -4.97 24.62 8.15
CA ALA A 203 -5.99 23.62 8.43
C ALA A 203 -5.48 22.51 9.38
N ALA A 204 -4.24 22.07 9.21
CA ALA A 204 -3.60 21.09 10.10
C ALA A 204 -3.43 21.65 11.53
N ILE A 205 -2.99 22.90 11.65
CA ILE A 205 -2.86 23.61 12.94
C ILE A 205 -4.23 23.69 13.64
N ALA A 206 -5.27 24.16 12.94
CA ALA A 206 -6.62 24.26 13.50
C ALA A 206 -7.17 22.90 13.95
N GLN A 207 -6.94 21.85 13.16
CA GLN A 207 -7.34 20.49 13.50
C GLN A 207 -6.57 19.95 14.72
N ASN A 208 -5.28 20.22 14.82
CA ASN A 208 -4.46 19.82 15.96
C ASN A 208 -4.83 20.53 17.23
N LEU A 209 -5.04 21.86 17.20
CA LEU A 209 -5.50 22.64 18.36
C LEU A 209 -6.83 22.09 18.90
N ARG A 210 -7.79 21.82 18.03
CA ARG A 210 -9.06 21.19 18.43
C ARG A 210 -8.82 19.82 19.06
N ARG A 211 -7.88 19.05 18.53
CA ARG A 211 -7.55 17.72 19.06
C ARG A 211 -6.93 17.83 20.43
N PHE A 212 -5.98 18.72 20.62
CA PHE A 212 -5.36 18.96 21.93
C PHE A 212 -6.37 19.42 22.97
N ALA A 213 -7.24 20.35 22.64
CA ALA A 213 -8.32 20.75 23.54
C ALA A 213 -9.18 19.55 24.00
N SER A 214 -9.50 18.63 23.06
CA SER A 214 -10.25 17.41 23.38
C SER A 214 -9.47 16.41 24.24
N LEU A 215 -8.15 16.38 24.16
CA LEU A 215 -7.29 15.50 24.94
C LEU A 215 -7.10 16.03 26.38
N VAL A 216 -6.96 17.36 26.51
CA VAL A 216 -6.83 18.03 27.83
C VAL A 216 -8.14 18.02 28.60
N ALA A 217 -9.27 18.21 27.91
CA ALA A 217 -10.60 18.19 28.54
C ALA A 217 -11.05 16.80 29.04
N ARG A 218 -10.36 15.73 28.67
CA ARG A 218 -10.59 14.38 29.21
C ARG A 218 -9.45 14.02 30.17
N PRO A 219 -9.63 14.18 31.50
CA PRO A 219 -8.65 13.67 32.45
C PRO A 219 -8.46 12.15 32.21
N PRO A 220 -7.26 11.62 32.42
CA PRO A 220 -7.04 10.18 32.36
C PRO A 220 -8.02 9.49 33.35
N PRO A 221 -8.50 8.27 33.01
CA PRO A 221 -9.33 7.54 33.95
C PRO A 221 -8.56 7.40 35.27
N THR A 222 -9.13 7.91 36.33
CA THR A 222 -8.60 7.76 37.69
C THR A 222 -8.65 6.27 37.98
N THR A 223 -7.48 5.62 38.07
CA THR A 223 -7.38 4.27 38.58
C THR A 223 -7.77 4.34 40.05
N VAL A 224 -9.02 3.98 40.36
CA VAL A 224 -9.43 3.77 41.75
C VAL A 224 -8.66 2.54 42.18
N LEU A 225 -7.58 2.73 42.92
CA LEU A 225 -6.96 1.67 43.72
C LEU A 225 -8.04 1.26 44.74
N CYS A 226 -8.73 0.15 44.50
CA CYS A 226 -9.47 -0.54 45.55
C CYS A 226 -8.42 -0.98 46.58
N ALA A 227 -8.35 -0.25 47.67
CA ALA A 227 -7.67 -0.74 48.88
C ALA A 227 -8.42 -1.97 49.37
N ALA A 228 -7.71 -3.09 49.43
CA ALA A 228 -8.16 -4.32 50.04
C ALA A 228 -8.13 -4.19 51.60
#